data_cecb9609cf62ed0a2b93da0b3a2cce56
#
_entry.id   cecb9609cf62ed0a2b93da0b3a2cce56
#
_cell.length_a   1.000
_cell.length_b   1.000
_cell.length_c   1.000
_cell.angle_alpha   90.00
_cell.angle_beta   90.00
_cell.angle_gamma   90.00
#
_symmetry.space_group_name_H-M   'P 1'
#
loop_
_entity.id
_entity.type
_entity.pdbx_description
1 polymer ?
#
loop_
_entity_poly.entity_id
_entity_poly.type
_entity_poly.pdbx_seq_one_letter_code
_entity_poly.pdbx_strand_id
1 'polypeptide(L)'
;NGKPLYNYLSEYDGNQMARELNVVAKHSVEKAAALQADSFTTVSAITGRECKFLLGRNPIVTPNGFEKDFVPKGAQYTKKRNEARKSLIGVAQKLFGYELEEDAVLVATSGRYEYRNKGIDVFIDALSRLNRIKQLNKDVVAFIMVPAWVDEARKDLSDRINGKNNIVDALPHPNITHWLKNMNHDSVLNQLSYLNLHNNPKSNRVKIIFVPSYLNGNDGIFNKTYYDLLIGMDITVFPSYYEPWGYTPHESIAFSVPTITTSLAGFGMWMRQMGDEPGMHDGIEVIQRDDYNFIEVAEDICNRVFEMTTKSSKEEKILRQAALDRANRSGWEDFYVYYDEAYSEAIEKSLERKNINIRY
;
A
#
# COMPACT_ATOMS: atom_id res chain seq x y z
N ASN A 1 -13.29 -14.75 -4.42
CA ASN A 1 -14.14 -15.78 -5.05
C ASN A 1 -14.90 -15.27 -6.29
N GLY A 2 -14.57 -14.12 -6.86
CA GLY A 2 -15.09 -13.62 -8.14
C GLY A 2 -16.54 -13.12 -8.12
N LYS A 3 -17.16 -13.02 -6.95
CA LYS A 3 -18.47 -12.35 -6.82
C LYS A 3 -18.26 -10.88 -6.46
N PRO A 4 -18.99 -9.95 -7.10
CA PRO A 4 -19.04 -8.56 -6.66
C PRO A 4 -19.49 -8.49 -5.21
N LEU A 5 -18.85 -7.63 -4.39
CA LEU A 5 -19.17 -7.58 -2.97
C LEU A 5 -19.81 -6.24 -2.58
N TYR A 6 -19.09 -5.13 -2.81
CA TYR A 6 -19.49 -3.86 -2.19
C TYR A 6 -20.67 -3.18 -2.85
N ASN A 7 -20.89 -3.42 -4.14
CA ASN A 7 -22.07 -2.92 -4.86
C ASN A 7 -23.35 -3.63 -4.44
N TYR A 8 -23.24 -4.87 -3.95
CA TYR A 8 -24.36 -5.75 -3.59
C TYR A 8 -24.36 -6.20 -2.13
N LEU A 9 -23.55 -5.58 -1.29
CA LEU A 9 -23.35 -6.03 0.09
C LEU A 9 -24.66 -6.10 0.90
N SER A 10 -25.61 -5.20 0.64
CA SER A 10 -26.93 -5.18 1.30
C SER A 10 -27.87 -6.31 0.87
N GLU A 11 -27.56 -7.01 -0.22
CA GLU A 11 -28.37 -8.10 -0.76
C GLU A 11 -27.90 -9.48 -0.26
N TYR A 12 -26.73 -9.55 0.38
CA TYR A 12 -26.18 -10.80 0.89
C TYR A 12 -26.68 -11.12 2.30
N ASP A 13 -27.14 -12.35 2.49
CA ASP A 13 -27.33 -12.94 3.82
C ASP A 13 -26.03 -13.54 4.34
N GLY A 14 -25.53 -13.05 5.47
CA GLY A 14 -24.24 -13.48 6.04
C GLY A 14 -24.20 -14.96 6.39
N ASN A 15 -25.31 -15.56 6.85
CA ASN A 15 -25.36 -16.99 7.17
C ASN A 15 -25.34 -17.85 5.91
N GLN A 16 -26.04 -17.41 4.84
CA GLN A 16 -26.00 -18.09 3.55
C GLN A 16 -24.59 -18.02 2.95
N MET A 17 -23.98 -16.83 2.93
CA MET A 17 -22.61 -16.67 2.43
C MET A 17 -21.61 -17.54 3.19
N ALA A 18 -21.75 -17.64 4.52
CA ALA A 18 -20.91 -18.51 5.33
C ALA A 18 -21.00 -19.99 4.94
N ARG A 19 -22.20 -20.47 4.60
CA ARG A 19 -22.41 -21.83 4.09
C ARG A 19 -21.75 -22.02 2.71
N GLU A 20 -22.03 -21.10 1.78
CA GLU A 20 -21.48 -21.17 0.41
C GLU A 20 -19.95 -21.13 0.37
N LEU A 21 -19.34 -20.37 1.30
CA LEU A 21 -17.88 -20.20 1.39
C LEU A 21 -17.21 -21.21 2.33
N ASN A 22 -18.00 -22.12 2.94
CA ASN A 22 -17.51 -23.11 3.92
C ASN A 22 -16.79 -22.49 5.13
N VAL A 23 -17.32 -21.38 5.65
CA VAL A 23 -16.77 -20.65 6.82
C VAL A 23 -17.79 -20.50 7.97
N VAL A 24 -18.75 -21.42 8.06
CA VAL A 24 -19.86 -21.38 9.03
C VAL A 24 -19.35 -21.26 10.48
N ALA A 25 -18.37 -22.06 10.86
CA ALA A 25 -17.83 -22.07 12.23
C ALA A 25 -17.25 -20.69 12.59
N LYS A 26 -16.40 -20.12 11.73
CA LYS A 26 -15.82 -18.79 11.92
C LYS A 26 -16.91 -17.72 12.00
N HIS A 27 -17.82 -17.70 11.02
CA HIS A 27 -18.91 -16.73 10.98
C HIS A 27 -19.79 -16.78 12.22
N SER A 28 -20.15 -17.99 12.70
CA SER A 28 -21.01 -18.17 13.87
C SER A 28 -20.37 -17.62 15.13
N VAL A 29 -19.06 -17.84 15.35
CA VAL A 29 -18.33 -17.32 16.49
C VAL A 29 -18.22 -15.79 16.42
N GLU A 30 -17.83 -15.24 15.27
CA GLU A 30 -17.74 -13.78 15.08
C GLU A 30 -19.09 -13.09 15.26
N LYS A 31 -20.16 -13.67 14.70
CA LYS A 31 -21.52 -13.12 14.84
C LYS A 31 -22.00 -13.16 16.29
N ALA A 32 -21.80 -14.29 16.99
CA ALA A 32 -22.17 -14.42 18.40
C ALA A 32 -21.39 -13.42 19.26
N ALA A 33 -20.09 -13.30 19.07
CA ALA A 33 -19.26 -12.34 19.78
C ALA A 33 -19.71 -10.89 19.51
N ALA A 34 -19.95 -10.55 18.23
CA ALA A 34 -20.43 -9.23 17.86
C ALA A 34 -21.76 -8.89 18.53
N LEU A 35 -22.72 -9.82 18.55
CA LEU A 35 -24.06 -9.58 19.10
C LEU A 35 -24.09 -9.53 20.64
N GLN A 36 -23.17 -10.23 21.33
CA GLN A 36 -23.12 -10.35 22.78
C GLN A 36 -22.21 -9.32 23.47
N ALA A 37 -21.27 -8.71 22.75
CA ALA A 37 -20.36 -7.74 23.32
C ALA A 37 -21.11 -6.50 23.82
N ASP A 38 -20.66 -5.89 24.91
CA ASP A 38 -21.20 -4.64 25.41
C ASP A 38 -20.95 -3.50 24.42
N SER A 39 -19.71 -3.34 24.00
CA SER A 39 -19.35 -2.49 22.89
C SER A 39 -18.73 -3.33 21.77
N PHE A 40 -19.03 -3.00 20.53
CA PHE A 40 -18.54 -3.69 19.35
C PHE A 40 -17.87 -2.68 18.44
N THR A 41 -16.60 -2.89 18.16
CA THR A 41 -15.77 -1.96 17.39
C THR A 41 -15.26 -2.56 16.10
N THR A 42 -14.92 -1.70 15.15
CA THR A 42 -14.20 -2.03 13.92
C THR A 42 -13.32 -0.87 13.49
N VAL A 43 -12.35 -1.16 12.61
CA VAL A 43 -11.29 -0.20 12.27
C VAL A 43 -11.71 0.88 11.26
N SER A 44 -12.79 0.69 10.51
CA SER A 44 -13.16 1.62 9.44
C SER A 44 -14.63 1.54 9.04
N ALA A 45 -15.09 2.53 8.29
CA ALA A 45 -16.45 2.56 7.76
C ALA A 45 -16.74 1.41 6.78
N ILE A 46 -15.75 0.93 6.00
CA ILE A 46 -15.96 -0.20 5.09
C ILE A 46 -16.20 -1.49 5.87
N THR A 47 -15.39 -1.77 6.88
CA THR A 47 -15.59 -2.93 7.77
C THR A 47 -16.87 -2.78 8.60
N GLY A 48 -17.26 -1.54 8.95
CA GLY A 48 -18.54 -1.25 9.58
C GLY A 48 -19.74 -1.64 8.74
N ARG A 49 -19.69 -1.36 7.43
CA ARG A 49 -20.70 -1.83 6.48
C ARG A 49 -20.78 -3.35 6.43
N GLU A 50 -19.63 -4.04 6.40
CA GLU A 50 -19.58 -5.50 6.44
C GLU A 50 -20.21 -6.06 7.73
N CYS A 51 -19.85 -5.51 8.88
CA CYS A 51 -20.43 -5.90 10.17
C CYS A 51 -21.97 -5.73 10.19
N LYS A 52 -22.46 -4.60 9.70
CA LYS A 52 -23.89 -4.32 9.62
C LYS A 52 -24.65 -5.38 8.81
N PHE A 53 -24.19 -5.67 7.59
CA PHE A 53 -24.92 -6.54 6.68
C PHE A 53 -24.65 -8.02 6.91
N LEU A 54 -23.43 -8.42 7.28
CA LEU A 54 -23.06 -9.81 7.43
C LEU A 54 -23.25 -10.34 8.86
N LEU A 55 -23.02 -9.50 9.89
CA LEU A 55 -23.17 -9.90 11.28
C LEU A 55 -24.48 -9.39 11.92
N GLY A 56 -25.12 -8.38 11.33
CA GLY A 56 -26.37 -7.81 11.82
C GLY A 56 -26.21 -6.82 12.98
N ARG A 57 -25.01 -6.25 13.16
CA ARG A 57 -24.72 -5.23 14.19
C ARG A 57 -23.88 -4.09 13.63
N ASN A 58 -24.24 -2.85 13.96
CA ASN A 58 -23.41 -1.68 13.68
C ASN A 58 -22.31 -1.57 14.74
N PRO A 59 -21.03 -1.49 14.35
CA PRO A 59 -19.93 -1.23 15.27
C PRO A 59 -19.73 0.28 15.49
N ILE A 60 -19.01 0.65 16.55
CA ILE A 60 -18.30 1.91 16.66
C ILE A 60 -17.04 1.80 15.81
N VAL A 61 -16.75 2.83 15.02
CA VAL A 61 -15.52 2.87 14.21
C VAL A 61 -14.39 3.44 15.05
N THR A 62 -13.36 2.63 15.29
CA THR A 62 -12.13 2.99 16.03
C THR A 62 -10.94 2.96 15.07
N PRO A 63 -10.63 4.08 14.41
CA PRO A 63 -9.53 4.16 13.42
C PRO A 63 -8.18 3.85 14.05
N ASN A 64 -7.26 3.28 13.27
CA ASN A 64 -5.89 3.03 13.71
C ASN A 64 -5.02 4.26 13.50
N GLY A 65 -4.45 4.79 14.58
CA GLY A 65 -3.49 5.87 14.52
C GLY A 65 -2.10 5.41 14.05
N PHE A 66 -1.26 6.38 13.71
CA PHE A 66 0.13 6.16 13.39
C PHE A 66 1.04 6.79 14.44
N GLU A 67 2.12 6.07 14.82
CA GLU A 67 3.15 6.59 15.72
C GLU A 67 4.14 7.45 14.92
N LYS A 68 4.19 8.74 15.23
CA LYS A 68 4.99 9.72 14.47
C LYS A 68 6.42 9.87 14.97
N ASP A 69 6.74 9.39 16.18
CA ASP A 69 7.98 9.74 16.86
C ASP A 69 9.23 9.14 16.20
N PHE A 70 9.10 8.01 15.49
CA PHE A 70 10.23 7.42 14.78
C PHE A 70 10.47 7.99 13.38
N VAL A 71 9.60 8.87 12.88
CA VAL A 71 9.79 9.49 11.57
C VAL A 71 10.89 10.54 11.66
N PRO A 72 11.95 10.46 10.83
CA PRO A 72 13.04 11.44 10.85
C PRO A 72 12.54 12.85 10.52
N LYS A 73 13.11 13.86 11.17
CA LYS A 73 12.72 15.27 10.99
C LYS A 73 13.91 16.12 10.55
N GLY A 74 13.65 17.25 9.86
CA GLY A 74 14.65 18.25 9.50
C GLY A 74 15.83 17.71 8.69
N ALA A 75 17.05 18.02 9.08
CA ALA A 75 18.26 17.60 8.37
C ALA A 75 18.43 16.06 8.33
N GLN A 76 17.95 15.35 9.37
CA GLN A 76 18.00 13.89 9.40
C GLN A 76 17.08 13.27 8.33
N TYR A 77 15.89 13.84 8.10
CA TYR A 77 15.00 13.44 7.03
C TYR A 77 15.70 13.54 5.67
N THR A 78 16.27 14.70 5.37
CA THR A 78 16.98 14.93 4.10
C THR A 78 18.14 13.95 3.90
N LYS A 79 18.93 13.71 4.93
CA LYS A 79 20.03 12.75 4.90
C LYS A 79 19.53 11.33 4.59
N LYS A 80 18.55 10.84 5.35
CA LYS A 80 18.01 9.50 5.17
C LYS A 80 17.33 9.33 3.81
N ARG A 81 16.62 10.36 3.33
CA ARG A 81 16.03 10.33 1.99
C ARG A 81 17.11 10.18 0.90
N ASN A 82 18.19 10.94 0.98
CA ASN A 82 19.28 10.85 0.01
C ASN A 82 19.97 9.48 0.04
N GLU A 83 20.19 8.92 1.24
CA GLU A 83 20.74 7.57 1.42
C GLU A 83 19.81 6.49 0.85
N ALA A 84 18.50 6.62 1.04
CA ALA A 84 17.50 5.73 0.49
C ALA A 84 17.50 5.77 -1.05
N ARG A 85 17.43 6.97 -1.63
CA ARG A 85 17.47 7.16 -3.11
C ARG A 85 18.72 6.56 -3.70
N LYS A 86 19.90 6.84 -3.10
CA LYS A 86 21.18 6.28 -3.54
C LYS A 86 21.15 4.74 -3.53
N SER A 87 20.57 4.12 -2.51
CA SER A 87 20.45 2.67 -2.41
C SER A 87 19.51 2.11 -3.49
N LEU A 88 18.33 2.69 -3.66
CA LEU A 88 17.32 2.27 -4.64
C LEU A 88 17.81 2.38 -6.07
N ILE A 89 18.35 3.55 -6.43
CA ILE A 89 18.93 3.81 -7.77
C ILE A 89 20.15 2.91 -8.00
N GLY A 90 21.02 2.76 -7.00
CA GLY A 90 22.19 1.92 -7.10
C GLY A 90 21.86 0.45 -7.39
N VAL A 91 20.86 -0.12 -6.72
CA VAL A 91 20.40 -1.49 -7.00
C VAL A 91 19.80 -1.59 -8.41
N ALA A 92 18.98 -0.61 -8.81
CA ALA A 92 18.39 -0.57 -10.15
C ALA A 92 19.47 -0.52 -11.24
N GLN A 93 20.47 0.36 -11.13
CA GLN A 93 21.57 0.46 -12.07
C GLN A 93 22.39 -0.82 -12.15
N LYS A 94 22.60 -1.53 -11.03
CA LYS A 94 23.32 -2.82 -11.02
C LYS A 94 22.51 -3.94 -11.67
N LEU A 95 21.18 -3.91 -11.59
CA LEU A 95 20.31 -4.83 -12.34
C LEU A 95 20.34 -4.55 -13.84
N PHE A 96 20.29 -3.28 -14.24
CA PHE A 96 20.11 -2.88 -15.63
C PHE A 96 21.43 -2.80 -16.41
N GLY A 97 22.57 -2.65 -15.73
CA GLY A 97 23.88 -2.51 -16.36
C GLY A 97 24.12 -1.14 -17.02
N TYR A 98 23.35 -0.11 -16.67
CA TYR A 98 23.54 1.27 -17.12
C TYR A 98 23.10 2.27 -16.04
N GLU A 99 23.59 3.50 -16.15
CA GLU A 99 23.21 4.57 -15.25
C GLU A 99 21.85 5.15 -15.60
N LEU A 100 21.06 5.45 -14.57
CA LEU A 100 19.79 6.16 -14.66
C LEU A 100 20.02 7.67 -14.57
N GLU A 101 19.07 8.45 -15.06
CA GLU A 101 19.07 9.90 -14.89
C GLU A 101 18.92 10.25 -13.40
N GLU A 102 19.61 11.32 -12.94
CA GLU A 102 19.59 11.72 -11.52
C GLU A 102 18.20 12.10 -11.02
N ASP A 103 17.36 12.62 -11.91
CA ASP A 103 15.99 13.05 -11.62
C ASP A 103 14.94 11.96 -11.90
N ALA A 104 15.35 10.70 -11.97
CA ALA A 104 14.45 9.56 -12.09
C ALA A 104 13.42 9.54 -10.97
N VAL A 105 12.16 9.31 -11.34
CA VAL A 105 11.03 9.25 -10.40
C VAL A 105 10.93 7.85 -9.80
N LEU A 106 11.02 7.76 -8.48
CA LEU A 106 10.92 6.51 -7.73
C LEU A 106 9.48 6.29 -7.26
N VAL A 107 8.87 5.21 -7.73
CA VAL A 107 7.50 4.81 -7.39
C VAL A 107 7.51 3.50 -6.63
N ALA A 108 6.64 3.30 -5.66
CA ALA A 108 6.54 2.00 -4.99
C ALA A 108 5.10 1.59 -4.69
N THR A 109 4.89 0.28 -4.65
CA THR A 109 3.81 -0.38 -3.94
C THR A 109 4.38 -1.39 -2.96
N SER A 110 3.70 -1.61 -1.84
CA SER A 110 4.16 -2.54 -0.80
C SER A 110 3.00 -3.16 -0.03
N GLY A 111 3.28 -4.19 0.75
CA GLY A 111 2.30 -4.88 1.57
C GLY A 111 2.40 -6.39 1.46
N ARG A 112 1.32 -7.11 1.79
CA ARG A 112 1.23 -8.57 1.63
C ARG A 112 1.09 -8.94 0.15
N TYR A 113 1.62 -10.09 -0.23
CA TYR A 113 1.48 -10.59 -1.59
C TYR A 113 0.07 -11.14 -1.87
N GLU A 114 -0.89 -10.24 -1.92
CA GLU A 114 -2.26 -10.51 -2.34
C GLU A 114 -2.50 -9.85 -3.70
N TYR A 115 -2.05 -10.51 -4.75
CA TYR A 115 -1.85 -9.98 -6.09
C TYR A 115 -3.02 -9.12 -6.61
N ARG A 116 -4.28 -9.60 -6.51
CA ARG A 116 -5.48 -8.85 -6.92
C ARG A 116 -6.02 -7.95 -5.81
N ASN A 117 -6.05 -8.47 -4.58
CA ASN A 117 -6.64 -7.72 -3.48
C ASN A 117 -5.85 -6.44 -3.13
N LYS A 118 -4.53 -6.51 -3.22
CA LYS A 118 -3.65 -5.33 -3.05
C LYS A 118 -3.48 -4.51 -4.33
N GLY A 119 -4.12 -4.91 -5.45
CA GLY A 119 -4.09 -4.19 -6.72
C GLY A 119 -2.72 -4.17 -7.38
N ILE A 120 -1.87 -5.17 -7.12
CA ILE A 120 -0.55 -5.27 -7.76
C ILE A 120 -0.73 -5.40 -9.27
N ASP A 121 -1.74 -6.13 -9.72
CA ASP A 121 -2.14 -6.27 -11.12
C ASP A 121 -2.51 -4.91 -11.76
N VAL A 122 -3.30 -4.10 -11.05
CA VAL A 122 -3.69 -2.74 -11.50
C VAL A 122 -2.47 -1.82 -11.57
N PHE A 123 -1.59 -1.89 -10.57
CA PHE A 123 -0.35 -1.11 -10.55
C PHE A 123 0.55 -1.41 -11.76
N ILE A 124 0.75 -2.70 -12.06
CA ILE A 124 1.55 -3.13 -13.22
C ILE A 124 0.88 -2.70 -14.54
N ASP A 125 -0.45 -2.81 -14.66
CA ASP A 125 -1.17 -2.33 -15.84
C ASP A 125 -1.00 -0.81 -16.03
N ALA A 126 -1.13 -0.03 -14.96
CA ALA A 126 -0.89 1.42 -14.97
C ALA A 126 0.52 1.78 -15.46
N LEU A 127 1.55 1.06 -14.98
CA LEU A 127 2.93 1.24 -15.43
C LEU A 127 3.14 0.84 -16.90
N SER A 128 2.42 -0.19 -17.38
CA SER A 128 2.42 -0.54 -18.80
C SER A 128 1.83 0.56 -19.68
N ARG A 129 0.77 1.21 -19.23
CA ARG A 129 0.18 2.38 -19.92
C ARG A 129 1.14 3.55 -19.91
N LEU A 130 1.75 3.85 -18.77
CA LEU A 130 2.75 4.90 -18.63
C LEU A 130 3.94 4.71 -19.60
N ASN A 131 4.41 3.48 -19.75
CA ASN A 131 5.53 3.16 -20.67
C ASN A 131 5.21 3.44 -22.15
N ARG A 132 3.94 3.60 -22.51
CA ARG A 132 3.49 3.91 -23.88
C ARG A 132 3.34 5.41 -24.13
N ILE A 133 3.45 6.25 -23.09
CA ILE A 133 3.32 7.71 -23.20
C ILE A 133 4.60 8.26 -23.86
N LYS A 134 4.48 8.79 -25.08
CA LYS A 134 5.62 9.34 -25.83
C LYS A 134 6.23 10.60 -25.18
N GLN A 135 5.44 11.35 -24.42
CA GLN A 135 5.85 12.56 -23.71
C GLN A 135 6.59 12.28 -22.39
N LEU A 136 6.70 11.01 -21.99
CA LEU A 136 7.45 10.63 -20.80
C LEU A 136 8.94 10.88 -21.04
N ASN A 137 9.49 11.90 -20.39
CA ASN A 137 10.85 12.39 -20.59
C ASN A 137 11.81 12.08 -19.44
N LYS A 138 11.30 11.64 -18.28
CA LYS A 138 12.09 11.15 -17.14
C LYS A 138 12.00 9.62 -17.02
N ASP A 139 13.04 9.01 -16.50
CA ASP A 139 12.98 7.60 -16.12
C ASP A 139 12.05 7.43 -14.89
N VAL A 140 11.25 6.40 -14.92
CA VAL A 140 10.40 5.97 -13.77
C VAL A 140 10.89 4.60 -13.33
N VAL A 141 11.30 4.49 -12.07
CA VAL A 141 11.72 3.21 -11.47
C VAL A 141 10.69 2.81 -10.42
N ALA A 142 9.92 1.79 -10.73
CA ALA A 142 8.86 1.29 -9.87
C ALA A 142 9.32 0.05 -9.10
N PHE A 143 9.10 0.07 -7.78
CA PHE A 143 9.42 -1.04 -6.88
C PHE A 143 8.15 -1.71 -6.39
N ILE A 144 8.04 -3.03 -6.57
CA ILE A 144 7.00 -3.87 -5.99
C ILE A 144 7.62 -4.57 -4.78
N MET A 145 7.39 -4.01 -3.59
CA MET A 145 8.01 -4.45 -2.33
C MET A 145 7.04 -5.35 -1.54
N VAL A 146 6.85 -6.57 -2.01
CA VAL A 146 5.90 -7.52 -1.40
C VAL A 146 6.57 -8.87 -1.16
N PRO A 147 6.66 -9.34 0.11
CA PRO A 147 7.29 -10.62 0.41
C PRO A 147 6.58 -11.78 -0.28
N ALA A 148 7.34 -12.56 -1.03
CA ALA A 148 6.86 -13.75 -1.75
C ALA A 148 7.57 -15.02 -1.24
N TRP A 149 7.43 -16.12 -1.95
CA TRP A 149 8.11 -17.36 -1.61
C TRP A 149 9.56 -17.35 -2.08
N VAL A 150 10.39 -16.57 -1.36
CA VAL A 150 11.82 -16.37 -1.65
C VAL A 150 12.59 -17.67 -1.44
N ASP A 151 13.53 -17.90 -2.34
CA ASP A 151 14.58 -18.92 -2.19
C ASP A 151 15.83 -18.30 -1.57
N GLU A 152 16.45 -17.35 -2.29
CA GLU A 152 17.65 -16.66 -1.81
C GLU A 152 17.82 -15.26 -2.42
N ALA A 153 18.65 -14.42 -1.81
CA ALA A 153 19.12 -13.19 -2.40
C ALA A 153 20.05 -13.49 -3.62
N ARG A 154 19.92 -12.70 -4.67
CA ARG A 154 20.70 -12.89 -5.90
C ARG A 154 22.18 -12.60 -5.67
N LYS A 155 23.00 -13.63 -5.74
CA LYS A 155 24.44 -13.51 -5.55
C LYS A 155 25.10 -12.65 -6.65
N ASP A 156 24.67 -12.79 -7.91
CA ASP A 156 25.18 -12.00 -9.04
C ASP A 156 24.94 -10.50 -8.83
N LEU A 157 23.76 -10.13 -8.31
CA LEU A 157 23.41 -8.75 -7.98
C LEU A 157 24.21 -8.26 -6.76
N SER A 158 24.25 -9.05 -5.69
CA SER A 158 25.01 -8.72 -4.47
C SER A 158 26.52 -8.55 -4.76
N ASP A 159 27.11 -9.39 -5.61
CA ASP A 159 28.51 -9.25 -6.00
C ASP A 159 28.77 -7.97 -6.81
N ARG A 160 27.82 -7.51 -7.65
CA ARG A 160 27.90 -6.20 -8.32
C ARG A 160 27.78 -5.03 -7.36
N ILE A 161 26.86 -5.10 -6.42
CA ILE A 161 26.68 -4.05 -5.39
C ILE A 161 27.96 -3.89 -4.57
N ASN A 162 28.61 -5.00 -4.24
CA ASN A 162 29.83 -5.02 -3.46
C ASN A 162 31.12 -4.78 -4.29
N GLY A 163 31.01 -4.47 -5.57
CA GLY A 163 32.15 -4.17 -6.44
C GLY A 163 33.02 -5.37 -6.82
N LYS A 164 32.55 -6.59 -6.59
CA LYS A 164 33.29 -7.82 -6.93
C LYS A 164 33.19 -8.17 -8.43
N ASN A 165 32.23 -7.61 -9.13
CA ASN A 165 32.00 -7.83 -10.53
C ASN A 165 31.63 -6.49 -11.22
N ASN A 166 32.46 -6.06 -12.19
CA ASN A 166 32.29 -4.79 -12.90
C ASN A 166 31.70 -4.96 -14.31
N ILE A 167 31.04 -6.06 -14.63
CA ILE A 167 30.34 -6.23 -15.89
C ILE A 167 29.24 -5.20 -16.04
N VAL A 168 29.20 -4.52 -17.19
CA VAL A 168 28.32 -3.37 -17.46
C VAL A 168 26.98 -3.78 -18.09
N ASP A 169 26.82 -5.06 -18.51
CA ASP A 169 25.58 -5.53 -19.12
C ASP A 169 24.48 -5.76 -18.12
N ALA A 170 23.22 -5.69 -18.58
CA ALA A 170 22.08 -6.05 -17.74
C ALA A 170 22.23 -7.48 -17.19
N LEU A 171 21.82 -7.67 -15.94
CA LEU A 171 21.73 -9.01 -15.38
C LEU A 171 20.59 -9.80 -16.05
N PRO A 172 20.72 -11.14 -16.17
CA PRO A 172 19.55 -11.96 -16.47
C PRO A 172 18.40 -11.66 -15.49
N HIS A 173 17.17 -11.67 -15.98
CA HIS A 173 15.98 -11.31 -15.15
C HIS A 173 16.12 -9.97 -14.40
N PRO A 174 16.26 -8.84 -15.10
CA PRO A 174 16.53 -7.54 -14.48
C PRO A 174 15.33 -6.97 -13.70
N ASN A 175 14.21 -7.68 -13.67
CA ASN A 175 13.00 -7.28 -12.96
C ASN A 175 12.91 -7.80 -11.52
N ILE A 176 13.90 -8.55 -11.01
CA ILE A 176 13.78 -9.18 -9.68
C ILE A 176 15.10 -9.13 -8.90
N THR A 177 15.00 -8.94 -7.58
CA THR A 177 16.16 -8.83 -6.68
C THR A 177 16.52 -10.13 -5.95
N HIS A 178 15.59 -11.07 -5.84
CA HIS A 178 15.77 -12.35 -5.13
C HIS A 178 15.18 -13.47 -5.97
N TRP A 179 15.79 -14.65 -5.93
CA TRP A 179 15.20 -15.82 -6.57
C TRP A 179 13.99 -16.32 -5.80
N LEU A 180 12.96 -16.77 -6.54
CA LEU A 180 11.76 -17.39 -5.96
C LEU A 180 11.80 -18.88 -6.19
N LYS A 181 11.22 -19.65 -5.26
CA LYS A 181 11.01 -21.10 -5.44
C LYS A 181 10.06 -21.45 -6.57
N ASN A 182 9.24 -20.49 -7.00
CA ASN A 182 8.21 -20.67 -8.03
C ASN A 182 8.30 -19.64 -9.18
N MET A 183 9.52 -19.29 -9.62
CA MET A 183 9.78 -18.27 -10.64
C MET A 183 8.80 -18.32 -11.85
N ASN A 184 8.54 -19.52 -12.36
CA ASN A 184 7.72 -19.72 -13.57
C ASN A 184 6.21 -19.57 -13.31
N HIS A 185 5.78 -19.51 -12.07
CA HIS A 185 4.36 -19.46 -11.69
C HIS A 185 4.02 -18.22 -10.85
N ASP A 186 4.97 -17.29 -10.73
CA ASP A 186 4.75 -16.06 -9.99
C ASP A 186 3.89 -15.08 -10.79
N SER A 187 2.83 -14.55 -10.16
CA SER A 187 1.84 -13.69 -10.84
C SER A 187 2.43 -12.34 -11.29
N VAL A 188 3.34 -11.76 -10.51
CA VAL A 188 4.01 -10.49 -10.86
C VAL A 188 4.90 -10.71 -12.07
N LEU A 189 5.80 -11.70 -12.03
CA LEU A 189 6.73 -11.99 -13.12
C LEU A 189 5.99 -12.37 -14.42
N ASN A 190 4.91 -13.15 -14.30
CA ASN A 190 4.10 -13.54 -15.45
C ASN A 190 3.41 -12.33 -16.09
N GLN A 191 2.87 -11.39 -15.31
CA GLN A 191 2.25 -10.18 -15.85
C GLN A 191 3.29 -9.26 -16.51
N LEU A 192 4.46 -9.08 -15.88
CA LEU A 192 5.54 -8.30 -16.46
C LEU A 192 5.98 -8.87 -17.83
N SER A 193 6.11 -10.19 -17.91
CA SER A 193 6.43 -10.90 -19.17
C SER A 193 5.32 -10.74 -20.21
N TYR A 194 4.06 -10.94 -19.82
CA TYR A 194 2.90 -10.81 -20.71
C TYR A 194 2.77 -9.40 -21.32
N LEU A 195 3.06 -8.36 -20.53
CA LEU A 195 2.99 -6.97 -20.95
C LEU A 195 4.29 -6.47 -21.60
N ASN A 196 5.31 -7.34 -21.79
CA ASN A 196 6.63 -7.01 -22.30
C ASN A 196 7.33 -5.87 -21.52
N LEU A 197 7.14 -5.84 -20.21
CA LEU A 197 7.76 -4.87 -19.31
C LEU A 197 9.16 -5.35 -18.87
N HIS A 198 10.01 -5.55 -19.85
CA HIS A 198 11.41 -5.91 -19.62
C HIS A 198 12.20 -4.62 -19.35
N ASN A 199 13.07 -4.64 -18.33
CA ASN A 199 13.94 -3.51 -18.01
C ASN A 199 15.11 -3.32 -19.01
N ASN A 200 15.16 -4.16 -19.99
CA ASN A 200 15.92 -4.06 -21.21
C ASN A 200 14.96 -3.81 -22.38
N PRO A 201 15.09 -2.83 -23.22
CA PRO A 201 16.26 -1.96 -23.46
C PRO A 201 16.21 -0.65 -22.63
N LYS A 202 17.34 0.09 -22.66
CA LYS A 202 17.48 1.43 -22.05
C LYS A 202 16.43 2.43 -22.58
N SER A 203 15.91 2.21 -23.79
CA SER A 203 14.89 3.07 -24.42
C SER A 203 13.52 3.09 -23.69
N ASN A 204 13.20 2.05 -22.91
CA ASN A 204 12.00 2.06 -22.11
C ASN A 204 12.20 2.98 -20.90
N ARG A 205 11.33 3.97 -20.72
CA ARG A 205 11.42 4.91 -19.61
C ARG A 205 10.90 4.36 -18.30
N VAL A 206 10.00 3.36 -18.33
CA VAL A 206 9.47 2.71 -17.12
C VAL A 206 10.21 1.42 -16.84
N LYS A 207 10.79 1.34 -15.65
CA LYS A 207 11.52 0.18 -15.12
C LYS A 207 10.78 -0.37 -13.91
N ILE A 208 10.61 -1.69 -13.84
CA ILE A 208 9.88 -2.33 -12.74
C ILE A 208 10.76 -3.37 -12.07
N ILE A 209 10.95 -3.22 -10.77
CA ILE A 209 11.77 -4.12 -9.94
C ILE A 209 10.87 -4.76 -8.88
N PHE A 210 10.74 -6.07 -8.94
CA PHE A 210 10.11 -6.87 -7.92
C PHE A 210 11.12 -7.17 -6.80
N VAL A 211 10.76 -6.77 -5.57
CA VAL A 211 11.54 -6.99 -4.35
C VAL A 211 10.74 -7.95 -3.46
N PRO A 212 10.87 -9.28 -3.66
CA PRO A 212 10.01 -10.27 -3.03
C PRO A 212 10.42 -10.63 -1.60
N SER A 213 11.24 -9.85 -0.94
CA SER A 213 11.80 -10.13 0.38
C SER A 213 11.23 -9.23 1.47
N TYR A 214 11.23 -9.73 2.72
CA TYR A 214 11.00 -8.88 3.88
C TYR A 214 12.17 -7.90 4.05
N LEU A 215 11.86 -6.61 4.05
CA LEU A 215 12.83 -5.53 4.22
C LEU A 215 12.99 -5.23 5.73
N ASN A 216 13.74 -6.08 6.40
CA ASN A 216 14.01 -6.02 7.84
C ASN A 216 15.44 -5.57 8.19
N GLY A 217 16.20 -5.09 7.20
CA GLY A 217 17.60 -4.70 7.36
C GLY A 217 18.61 -5.79 7.03
N ASN A 218 18.18 -7.00 6.66
CA ASN A 218 19.07 -8.15 6.44
C ASN A 218 18.59 -9.02 5.27
N ASP A 219 18.13 -8.40 4.19
CA ASP A 219 17.60 -9.08 3.01
C ASP A 219 18.69 -9.57 2.03
N GLY A 220 19.95 -9.18 2.22
CA GLY A 220 21.08 -9.58 1.38
C GLY A 220 21.29 -8.73 0.12
N ILE A 221 20.39 -7.80 -0.19
CA ILE A 221 20.47 -6.86 -1.33
C ILE A 221 20.51 -5.42 -0.83
N PHE A 222 19.43 -4.92 -0.25
CA PHE A 222 19.35 -3.55 0.27
C PHE A 222 19.96 -3.44 1.66
N ASN A 223 19.77 -4.44 2.50
CA ASN A 223 20.15 -4.47 3.91
C ASN A 223 19.67 -3.22 4.66
N LYS A 224 18.45 -2.80 4.33
CA LYS A 224 17.74 -1.65 4.91
C LYS A 224 16.34 -2.07 5.31
N THR A 225 15.79 -1.37 6.32
CA THR A 225 14.39 -1.58 6.68
C THR A 225 13.46 -0.99 5.61
N TYR A 226 12.20 -1.42 5.62
CA TYR A 226 11.18 -0.87 4.74
C TYR A 226 11.10 0.67 4.83
N TYR A 227 11.09 1.21 6.04
CA TYR A 227 11.01 2.65 6.26
C TYR A 227 12.27 3.40 5.82
N ASP A 228 13.45 2.77 5.92
CA ASP A 228 14.69 3.35 5.40
C ASP A 228 14.70 3.44 3.86
N LEU A 229 13.88 2.65 3.17
CA LEU A 229 13.71 2.73 1.71
C LEU A 229 12.51 3.59 1.32
N LEU A 230 11.40 3.49 2.05
CA LEU A 230 10.16 4.24 1.81
C LEU A 230 10.42 5.74 1.70
N ILE A 231 11.20 6.31 2.63
CA ILE A 231 11.53 7.75 2.66
C ILE A 231 12.19 8.26 1.37
N GLY A 232 12.76 7.36 0.56
CA GLY A 232 13.40 7.67 -0.72
C GLY A 232 12.44 7.79 -1.89
N MET A 233 11.20 7.34 -1.76
CA MET A 233 10.23 7.34 -2.85
C MET A 233 9.71 8.75 -3.17
N ASP A 234 9.30 8.96 -4.41
CA ASP A 234 8.69 10.20 -4.86
C ASP A 234 7.17 10.11 -4.79
N ILE A 235 6.63 8.91 -5.00
CA ILE A 235 5.22 8.59 -4.86
C ILE A 235 5.05 7.11 -4.52
N THR A 236 4.02 6.80 -3.74
CA THR A 236 3.58 5.42 -3.50
C THR A 236 2.16 5.20 -4.00
N VAL A 237 1.87 3.98 -4.41
CA VAL A 237 0.58 3.61 -5.00
C VAL A 237 0.08 2.32 -4.36
N PHE A 238 -1.07 2.40 -3.69
CA PHE A 238 -1.70 1.27 -3.00
C PHE A 238 -3.12 1.07 -3.53
N PRO A 239 -3.27 0.47 -4.72
CA PRO A 239 -4.56 0.41 -5.43
C PRO A 239 -5.40 -0.78 -4.98
N SER A 240 -5.44 -1.03 -3.67
CA SER A 240 -6.14 -2.17 -3.08
C SER A 240 -7.61 -2.19 -3.49
N TYR A 241 -8.10 -3.38 -3.86
CA TYR A 241 -9.53 -3.64 -4.00
C TYR A 241 -10.23 -3.58 -2.65
N TYR A 242 -9.56 -4.08 -1.60
CA TYR A 242 -10.06 -4.01 -0.24
C TYR A 242 -8.91 -3.92 0.76
N GLU A 243 -9.08 -3.02 1.73
CA GLU A 243 -8.18 -2.90 2.87
C GLU A 243 -8.99 -2.45 4.10
N PRO A 244 -9.00 -3.21 5.22
CA PRO A 244 -9.72 -2.82 6.42
C PRO A 244 -9.38 -1.42 6.93
N TRP A 245 -8.08 -1.10 6.99
CA TRP A 245 -7.58 0.25 7.28
C TRP A 245 -6.66 0.74 6.16
N GLY A 246 -5.49 0.16 6.00
CA GLY A 246 -4.46 0.57 5.07
C GLY A 246 -3.33 1.32 5.78
N TYR A 247 -2.51 0.58 6.52
CA TYR A 247 -1.33 1.18 7.15
C TYR A 247 -0.32 1.69 6.12
N THR A 248 -0.12 0.98 5.01
CA THR A 248 0.88 1.36 4.00
C THR A 248 0.68 2.77 3.40
N PRO A 249 -0.52 3.20 2.97
CA PRO A 249 -0.73 4.58 2.57
C PRO A 249 -0.60 5.57 3.74
N HIS A 250 -1.02 5.19 4.95
CA HIS A 250 -0.92 6.02 6.14
C HIS A 250 0.56 6.28 6.52
N GLU A 251 1.35 5.21 6.61
CA GLU A 251 2.80 5.27 6.84
C GLU A 251 3.51 6.11 5.78
N SER A 252 3.12 5.95 4.54
CA SER A 252 3.73 6.65 3.42
C SER A 252 3.61 8.16 3.54
N ILE A 253 2.41 8.69 3.80
CA ILE A 253 2.23 10.13 4.00
C ILE A 253 2.90 10.62 5.28
N ALA A 254 2.99 9.79 6.33
CA ALA A 254 3.73 10.14 7.55
C ALA A 254 5.23 10.30 7.30
N PHE A 255 5.78 9.53 6.34
CA PHE A 255 7.15 9.71 5.83
C PHE A 255 7.26 10.81 4.75
N SER A 256 6.26 11.67 4.64
CA SER A 256 6.22 12.76 3.64
C SER A 256 6.32 12.24 2.21
N VAL A 257 5.78 11.06 1.90
CA VAL A 257 5.73 10.53 0.54
C VAL A 257 4.32 10.68 -0.01
N PRO A 258 4.12 11.46 -1.07
CA PRO A 258 2.83 11.56 -1.75
C PRO A 258 2.29 10.19 -2.13
N THR A 259 1.00 9.97 -1.95
CA THR A 259 0.42 8.62 -1.96
C THR A 259 -0.88 8.55 -2.73
N ILE A 260 -1.09 7.47 -3.46
CA ILE A 260 -2.37 7.10 -4.06
C ILE A 260 -2.93 5.89 -3.32
N THR A 261 -4.19 5.98 -2.89
CA THR A 261 -4.95 4.87 -2.30
C THR A 261 -6.34 4.79 -2.92
N THR A 262 -7.22 3.93 -2.41
CA THR A 262 -8.56 3.73 -2.99
C THR A 262 -9.68 4.00 -2.01
N SER A 263 -10.88 4.20 -2.55
CA SER A 263 -12.12 4.36 -1.79
C SER A 263 -12.60 3.08 -1.09
N LEU A 264 -11.98 1.93 -1.33
CA LEU A 264 -12.23 0.66 -0.64
C LEU A 264 -11.13 0.32 0.39
N ALA A 265 -10.23 1.26 0.68
CA ALA A 265 -9.33 1.22 1.83
C ALA A 265 -9.89 2.09 2.95
N GLY A 266 -9.94 1.57 4.18
CA GLY A 266 -10.50 2.29 5.33
C GLY A 266 -9.86 3.65 5.56
N PHE A 267 -8.53 3.75 5.43
CA PHE A 267 -7.80 5.01 5.51
C PHE A 267 -8.19 5.98 4.39
N GLY A 268 -8.33 5.49 3.15
CA GLY A 268 -8.82 6.31 2.03
C GLY A 268 -10.23 6.83 2.26
N MET A 269 -11.14 6.00 2.77
CA MET A 269 -12.49 6.43 3.15
C MET A 269 -12.46 7.50 4.24
N TRP A 270 -11.62 7.31 5.26
CA TRP A 270 -11.47 8.29 6.34
C TRP A 270 -10.95 9.63 5.82
N MET A 271 -9.96 9.62 4.92
CA MET A 271 -9.44 10.83 4.27
C MET A 271 -10.52 11.61 3.52
N ARG A 272 -11.42 10.92 2.81
CA ARG A 272 -12.57 11.56 2.13
C ARG A 272 -13.58 12.19 3.09
N GLN A 273 -13.74 11.62 4.28
CA GLN A 273 -14.67 12.13 5.30
C GLN A 273 -14.17 13.40 6.00
N MET A 274 -12.89 13.75 5.87
CA MET A 274 -12.32 14.95 6.49
C MET A 274 -12.71 16.27 5.84
N GLY A 275 -13.62 16.29 4.88
CA GLY A 275 -14.34 17.47 4.40
C GLY A 275 -13.95 17.97 3.01
N ASP A 276 -12.76 17.63 2.51
CA ASP A 276 -12.34 17.96 1.13
C ASP A 276 -12.04 16.65 0.38
N GLU A 277 -12.48 16.53 -0.86
CA GLU A 277 -12.04 15.41 -1.69
C GLU A 277 -10.51 15.48 -1.84
N PRO A 278 -9.78 14.54 -1.23
CA PRO A 278 -8.33 14.58 -1.26
C PRO A 278 -7.83 14.30 -2.68
N GLY A 279 -6.91 15.14 -3.13
CA GLY A 279 -6.25 15.00 -4.43
C GLY A 279 -4.74 15.04 -4.29
N MET A 280 -4.01 14.84 -5.39
CA MET A 280 -2.54 14.85 -5.31
C MET A 280 -1.96 16.15 -4.75
N HIS A 281 -2.64 17.29 -4.90
CA HIS A 281 -2.23 18.56 -4.30
C HIS A 281 -2.20 18.54 -2.76
N ASP A 282 -2.96 17.63 -2.14
CA ASP A 282 -2.98 17.38 -0.69
C ASP A 282 -1.94 16.33 -0.24
N GLY A 283 -1.13 15.83 -1.17
CA GLY A 283 -0.14 14.78 -0.90
C GLY A 283 -0.73 13.37 -0.76
N ILE A 284 -2.06 13.23 -0.91
CA ILE A 284 -2.73 11.94 -0.96
C ILE A 284 -3.93 12.02 -1.91
N GLU A 285 -4.05 11.06 -2.80
CA GLU A 285 -5.20 10.89 -3.67
C GLU A 285 -5.96 9.60 -3.37
N VAL A 286 -7.28 9.69 -3.34
CA VAL A 286 -8.16 8.54 -3.10
C VAL A 286 -8.95 8.26 -4.37
N ILE A 287 -8.46 7.32 -5.17
CA ILE A 287 -9.11 6.91 -6.42
C ILE A 287 -10.38 6.10 -6.10
N GLN A 288 -11.45 6.36 -6.83
CA GLN A 288 -12.66 5.56 -6.74
C GLN A 288 -12.40 4.13 -7.20
N ARG A 289 -12.72 3.14 -6.36
CA ARG A 289 -12.58 1.72 -6.65
C ARG A 289 -13.91 1.01 -6.48
N ASP A 290 -14.28 0.15 -7.42
CA ASP A 290 -15.43 -0.72 -7.34
C ASP A 290 -15.16 -2.07 -8.02
N ASP A 291 -16.19 -2.91 -8.16
CA ASP A 291 -16.09 -4.27 -8.70
C ASP A 291 -15.74 -4.30 -10.20
N TYR A 292 -15.88 -3.18 -10.94
CA TYR A 292 -15.89 -3.17 -12.40
C TYR A 292 -14.91 -2.18 -13.03
N ASN A 293 -14.34 -1.24 -12.28
CA ASN A 293 -13.56 -0.11 -12.79
C ASN A 293 -12.04 -0.32 -12.81
N PHE A 294 -11.59 -1.56 -13.09
CA PHE A 294 -10.14 -1.88 -13.16
C PHE A 294 -9.37 -0.98 -14.12
N ILE A 295 -9.94 -0.76 -15.32
CA ILE A 295 -9.28 -0.01 -16.40
C ILE A 295 -9.15 1.45 -16.02
N GLU A 296 -10.22 2.05 -15.52
CA GLU A 296 -10.28 3.46 -15.09
C GLU A 296 -9.28 3.73 -13.97
N VAL A 297 -9.20 2.83 -12.99
CA VAL A 297 -8.21 2.95 -11.90
C VAL A 297 -6.77 2.86 -12.42
N ALA A 298 -6.49 1.97 -13.36
CA ALA A 298 -5.17 1.88 -13.98
C ALA A 298 -4.82 3.15 -14.78
N GLU A 299 -5.79 3.76 -15.46
CA GLU A 299 -5.63 5.04 -16.17
C GLU A 299 -5.40 6.20 -15.21
N ASP A 300 -6.15 6.29 -14.13
CA ASP A 300 -5.98 7.32 -13.10
C ASP A 300 -4.58 7.24 -12.48
N ILE A 301 -4.13 6.05 -12.07
CA ILE A 301 -2.78 5.84 -11.55
C ILE A 301 -1.73 6.26 -12.58
N CYS A 302 -1.88 5.83 -13.85
CA CYS A 302 -0.97 6.19 -14.94
C CYS A 302 -0.85 7.71 -15.06
N ASN A 303 -1.98 8.43 -15.08
CA ASN A 303 -2.01 9.89 -15.21
C ASN A 303 -1.33 10.58 -14.03
N ARG A 304 -1.58 10.13 -12.80
CA ARG A 304 -0.97 10.73 -11.59
C ARG A 304 0.54 10.47 -11.52
N VAL A 305 0.99 9.28 -11.88
CA VAL A 305 2.44 9.00 -11.94
C VAL A 305 3.08 9.82 -13.07
N PHE A 306 2.42 9.98 -14.20
CA PHE A 306 2.90 10.85 -15.28
C PHE A 306 3.00 12.31 -14.81
N GLU A 307 1.98 12.85 -14.14
CA GLU A 307 2.03 14.20 -13.55
C GLU A 307 3.21 14.39 -12.61
N MET A 308 3.57 13.37 -11.80
CA MET A 308 4.75 13.44 -10.93
C MET A 308 6.04 13.61 -11.73
N THR A 309 6.14 13.04 -12.92
CA THR A 309 7.35 13.20 -13.77
C THR A 309 7.53 14.62 -14.32
N THR A 310 6.48 15.43 -14.31
CA THR A 310 6.51 16.82 -14.80
C THR A 310 6.77 17.84 -13.69
N LYS A 311 6.73 17.42 -12.43
CA LYS A 311 6.89 18.32 -11.28
C LYS A 311 8.31 18.84 -11.16
N SER A 312 8.41 20.11 -10.78
CA SER A 312 9.68 20.72 -10.34
C SER A 312 10.00 20.30 -8.90
N SER A 313 11.26 20.37 -8.51
CA SER A 313 11.70 20.08 -7.13
C SER A 313 10.98 20.96 -6.07
N LYS A 314 10.51 22.15 -6.44
CA LYS A 314 9.71 23.01 -5.55
C LYS A 314 8.31 22.43 -5.34
N GLU A 315 7.64 22.01 -6.41
CA GLU A 315 6.31 21.40 -6.35
C GLU A 315 6.36 20.06 -5.59
N GLU A 316 7.38 19.25 -5.81
CA GLU A 316 7.59 18.01 -5.05
C GLU A 316 7.71 18.27 -3.53
N LYS A 317 8.43 19.31 -3.12
CA LYS A 317 8.53 19.69 -1.70
C LYS A 317 7.17 20.12 -1.12
N ILE A 318 6.36 20.83 -1.90
CA ILE A 318 5.00 21.23 -1.48
C ILE A 318 4.14 19.99 -1.28
N LEU A 319 4.16 19.05 -2.21
CA LEU A 319 3.39 17.80 -2.10
C LEU A 319 3.81 16.97 -0.89
N ARG A 320 5.12 16.89 -0.61
CA ARG A 320 5.64 16.20 0.57
C ARG A 320 5.19 16.83 1.87
N GLN A 321 5.17 18.17 1.92
CA GLN A 321 4.67 18.88 3.09
C GLN A 321 3.18 18.65 3.27
N ALA A 322 2.39 18.70 2.19
CA ALA A 322 0.97 18.44 2.23
C ALA A 322 0.67 17.01 2.72
N ALA A 323 1.42 16.01 2.25
CA ALA A 323 1.31 14.63 2.75
C ALA A 323 1.55 14.54 4.26
N LEU A 324 2.60 15.19 4.76
CA LEU A 324 2.91 15.24 6.19
C LEU A 324 1.81 15.95 6.99
N ASP A 325 1.27 17.05 6.47
CA ASP A 325 0.21 17.82 7.13
C ASP A 325 -1.07 16.97 7.27
N ARG A 326 -1.39 16.15 6.27
CA ARG A 326 -2.49 15.17 6.35
C ARG A 326 -2.19 14.07 7.37
N ALA A 327 -0.97 13.53 7.40
CA ALA A 327 -0.56 12.51 8.38
C ALA A 327 -0.61 13.03 9.82
N ASN A 328 -0.29 14.30 10.05
CA ASN A 328 -0.32 14.92 11.37
C ASN A 328 -1.72 14.99 12.00
N ARG A 329 -2.77 14.73 11.23
CA ARG A 329 -4.17 14.69 11.68
C ARG A 329 -4.70 13.28 11.90
N SER A 330 -3.84 12.27 11.86
CA SER A 330 -4.19 10.84 11.94
C SER A 330 -3.28 10.05 12.88
N GLY A 331 -2.75 10.71 13.91
CA GLY A 331 -2.00 10.07 14.98
C GLY A 331 -2.89 9.36 15.99
N TRP A 332 -2.29 8.56 16.88
CA TRP A 332 -3.02 7.92 17.97
C TRP A 332 -3.68 8.95 18.89
N GLU A 333 -3.07 10.09 19.13
CA GLU A 333 -3.61 11.19 19.92
C GLU A 333 -4.90 11.76 19.32
N ASP A 334 -5.02 11.77 17.96
CA ASP A 334 -6.22 12.25 17.27
C ASP A 334 -7.35 11.20 17.30
N PHE A 335 -6.99 9.91 17.33
CA PHE A 335 -7.96 8.82 17.23
C PHE A 335 -8.39 8.21 18.55
N TYR A 336 -7.69 8.51 19.64
CA TYR A 336 -8.02 7.95 20.95
C TYR A 336 -9.45 8.29 21.41
N VAL A 337 -9.98 9.42 20.99
CA VAL A 337 -11.36 9.84 21.31
C VAL A 337 -12.41 8.80 20.88
N TYR A 338 -12.20 8.12 19.76
CA TYR A 338 -13.13 7.07 19.28
C TYR A 338 -13.05 5.80 20.15
N TYR A 339 -11.88 5.52 20.70
CA TYR A 339 -11.70 4.41 21.65
C TYR A 339 -12.33 4.71 23.01
N ASP A 340 -12.21 5.96 23.47
CA ASP A 340 -12.81 6.41 24.72
C ASP A 340 -14.33 6.32 24.67
N GLU A 341 -14.96 6.67 23.55
CA GLU A 341 -16.40 6.47 23.30
C GLU A 341 -16.78 4.98 23.42
N ALA A 342 -16.02 4.08 22.78
CA ALA A 342 -16.29 2.64 22.84
C ALA A 342 -16.12 2.06 24.26
N TYR A 343 -15.12 2.52 25.00
CA TYR A 343 -14.92 2.12 26.40
C TYR A 343 -16.03 2.62 27.31
N SER A 344 -16.47 3.86 27.13
CA SER A 344 -17.57 4.46 27.89
C SER A 344 -18.88 3.67 27.69
N GLU A 345 -19.23 3.34 26.43
CA GLU A 345 -20.39 2.49 26.13
C GLU A 345 -20.30 1.12 26.82
N ALA A 346 -19.11 0.48 26.77
CA ALA A 346 -18.91 -0.82 27.40
C ALA A 346 -19.06 -0.78 28.92
N ILE A 347 -18.55 0.27 29.57
CA ILE A 347 -18.64 0.46 31.02
C ILE A 347 -20.11 0.69 31.44
N GLU A 348 -20.85 1.58 30.75
CA GLU A 348 -22.24 1.85 31.02
C GLU A 348 -23.11 0.59 30.99
N LYS A 349 -23.02 -0.18 29.91
CA LYS A 349 -23.75 -1.45 29.73
C LYS A 349 -23.38 -2.50 30.81
N SER A 350 -22.10 -2.57 31.18
CA SER A 350 -21.64 -3.45 32.27
C SER A 350 -22.22 -3.07 33.60
N LEU A 351 -22.34 -1.77 33.91
CA LEU A 351 -22.96 -1.27 35.14
C LEU A 351 -24.46 -1.51 35.15
N GLU A 352 -25.15 -1.33 34.05
CA GLU A 352 -26.58 -1.64 33.91
C GLU A 352 -26.88 -3.11 34.25
N ARG A 353 -26.09 -4.05 33.72
CA ARG A 353 -26.21 -5.50 34.01
C ARG A 353 -26.00 -5.78 35.50
N LYS A 354 -25.05 -5.15 36.16
CA LYS A 354 -24.79 -5.33 37.59
C LYS A 354 -25.96 -4.81 38.42
N ASN A 355 -26.54 -3.67 38.05
CA ASN A 355 -27.69 -3.09 38.75
C ASN A 355 -28.95 -3.94 38.59
N ILE A 356 -29.15 -4.61 37.48
CA ILE A 356 -30.24 -5.57 37.29
C ILE A 356 -30.04 -6.80 38.19
N ASN A 357 -28.80 -7.29 38.32
CA ASN A 357 -28.49 -8.45 39.18
C ASN A 357 -28.55 -8.17 40.70
N ILE A 358 -28.52 -6.90 41.10
CA ILE A 358 -28.68 -6.49 42.54
C ILE A 358 -30.15 -6.33 42.92
N ARG A 359 -31.06 -6.31 41.98
CA ARG A 359 -32.49 -6.18 42.20
C ARG A 359 -33.26 -7.51 42.33
N TYR A 360 -32.56 -8.62 42.32
CA TYR A 360 -33.01 -10.00 42.57
C TYR A 360 -32.31 -10.56 43.82
#